data_7d443c30fa6f59ffd1f6469b52eaba21
#
_entry.id   7d443c30fa6f59ffd1f6469b52eaba21
#
_cell.length_a   1.000
_cell.length_b   1.000
_cell.length_c   1.000
_cell.angle_alpha   90.00
_cell.angle_beta   90.00
_cell.angle_gamma   90.00
#
_symmetry.space_group_name_H-M   'P 1'
#
loop_
_entity.id
_entity.type
_entity.pdbx_description
1 polymer ?
#
loop_
_entity_poly.entity_id
_entity_poly.type
_entity_poly.pdbx_seq_one_letter_code
_entity_poly.pdbx_strand_id
1 'polypeptide(L)'
;MLKLKEGFNGERTIVLSKIIVDLLDKDPLASMLHITDIGYYPKAEHHYIERKEAINQYVFIYCMDGCGWYCINGNRYEVQANQYFILPAGIPHTYAADVNNPWTIYWIHFKGELAPLYAQNALHPMSINPEAHSRIGYRINLFEEIFHTLKNGYKTENLQYVSSLFHHYLGSLRYIQQFREANNDSINDNNAIETAIHYMKENVERRLTLKEI
;
A
#
# COMPACT_ATOMS: atom_id res chain seq x y z
N MET A 1 -15.48 25.38 -0.87
CA MET A 1 -14.82 24.28 -1.61
C MET A 1 -15.42 22.97 -1.12
N LEU A 2 -15.85 22.09 -2.02
CA LEU A 2 -16.39 20.78 -1.64
C LEU A 2 -15.28 19.96 -0.94
N LYS A 3 -15.65 19.26 0.15
CA LYS A 3 -14.74 18.39 0.92
C LYS A 3 -15.43 17.05 1.10
N LEU A 4 -14.81 15.99 0.59
CA LEU A 4 -15.33 14.62 0.64
C LEU A 4 -14.39 13.74 1.47
N LYS A 5 -14.98 12.89 2.30
CA LYS A 5 -14.23 11.86 3.04
C LYS A 5 -14.19 10.54 2.28
N GLU A 6 -15.25 10.25 1.54
CA GLU A 6 -15.52 9.01 0.82
C GLU A 6 -16.56 9.30 -0.28
N GLY A 7 -16.93 8.32 -1.10
CA GLY A 7 -17.93 8.44 -2.16
C GLY A 7 -17.31 8.66 -3.54
N PHE A 8 -16.06 8.22 -3.74
CA PHE A 8 -15.36 8.33 -5.03
C PHE A 8 -15.80 7.21 -5.98
N ASN A 9 -16.00 7.54 -7.24
CA ASN A 9 -16.38 6.54 -8.24
C ASN A 9 -15.33 5.43 -8.35
N GLY A 10 -15.73 4.18 -8.10
CA GLY A 10 -14.85 3.02 -8.09
C GLY A 10 -14.04 2.82 -6.80
N GLU A 11 -14.37 3.54 -5.74
CA GLU A 11 -13.74 3.32 -4.43
C GLU A 11 -14.06 1.93 -3.88
N ARG A 12 -13.14 1.42 -3.09
CA ARG A 12 -13.29 0.18 -2.35
C ARG A 12 -12.78 0.37 -0.93
N THR A 13 -13.60 0.02 0.05
CA THR A 13 -13.28 0.24 1.47
C THR A 13 -13.78 -0.92 2.31
N ILE A 14 -12.99 -1.33 3.28
CA ILE A 14 -13.38 -2.23 4.37
C ILE A 14 -12.99 -1.54 5.68
N VAL A 15 -13.96 -1.39 6.57
CA VAL A 15 -13.79 -0.88 7.93
C VAL A 15 -14.14 -2.00 8.89
N LEU A 16 -13.17 -2.46 9.70
CA LEU A 16 -13.41 -3.51 10.67
C LEU A 16 -14.22 -2.95 11.84
N SER A 17 -15.22 -3.72 12.27
CA SER A 17 -16.00 -3.35 13.46
C SER A 17 -15.11 -3.34 14.70
N LYS A 18 -15.50 -2.53 15.69
CA LYS A 18 -14.79 -2.50 16.98
C LYS A 18 -14.62 -3.89 17.60
N ILE A 19 -15.62 -4.76 17.47
CA ILE A 19 -15.57 -6.14 18.01
C ILE A 19 -14.41 -6.91 17.37
N ILE A 20 -14.23 -6.81 16.06
CA ILE A 20 -13.13 -7.47 15.34
C ILE A 20 -11.77 -6.86 15.73
N VAL A 21 -11.68 -5.55 15.84
CA VAL A 21 -10.44 -4.88 16.29
C VAL A 21 -10.08 -5.29 17.72
N ASP A 22 -11.05 -5.36 18.63
CA ASP A 22 -10.83 -5.79 20.02
C ASP A 22 -10.39 -7.29 20.11
N LEU A 23 -10.77 -8.13 19.14
CA LEU A 23 -10.26 -9.51 19.01
C LEU A 23 -8.81 -9.51 18.51
N LEU A 24 -8.50 -8.71 17.50
CA LEU A 24 -7.14 -8.57 16.95
C LEU A 24 -6.15 -8.01 17.97
N ASP A 25 -6.58 -7.05 18.80
CA ASP A 25 -5.76 -6.49 19.88
C ASP A 25 -5.35 -7.56 20.92
N LYS A 26 -6.08 -8.69 21.01
CA LYS A 26 -5.83 -9.78 21.96
C LYS A 26 -5.23 -11.04 21.31
N ASP A 27 -5.24 -11.13 20.00
CA ASP A 27 -4.72 -12.28 19.27
C ASP A 27 -3.18 -12.31 19.35
N PRO A 28 -2.55 -13.47 19.65
CA PRO A 28 -1.09 -13.54 19.86
C PRO A 28 -0.25 -13.11 18.65
N LEU A 29 -0.78 -13.25 17.43
CA LEU A 29 -0.08 -12.86 16.20
C LEU A 29 -0.50 -11.46 15.77
N ALA A 30 -1.80 -11.21 15.71
CA ALA A 30 -2.34 -9.97 15.19
C ALA A 30 -2.12 -8.75 16.12
N SER A 31 -2.00 -8.97 17.45
CA SER A 31 -1.65 -7.88 18.39
C SER A 31 -0.33 -7.20 18.06
N MET A 32 0.58 -7.91 17.38
CA MET A 32 1.86 -7.35 16.95
C MET A 32 1.70 -6.33 15.83
N LEU A 33 0.80 -6.60 14.87
CA LEU A 33 0.47 -5.70 13.75
C LEU A 33 -0.80 -6.15 13.05
N HIS A 34 -1.82 -5.31 12.99
CA HIS A 34 -3.07 -5.61 12.29
C HIS A 34 -3.71 -4.37 11.65
N ILE A 35 -4.48 -4.63 10.62
CA ILE A 35 -5.26 -3.64 9.88
C ILE A 35 -6.58 -3.39 10.64
N THR A 36 -7.02 -2.15 10.69
CA THR A 36 -8.35 -1.75 11.18
C THR A 36 -9.25 -1.31 10.05
N ASP A 37 -8.68 -0.65 9.04
CA ASP A 37 -9.38 -0.15 7.86
C ASP A 37 -8.45 -0.23 6.65
N ILE A 38 -9.01 -0.51 5.48
CA ILE A 38 -8.25 -0.60 4.24
C ILE A 38 -9.08 -0.14 3.07
N GLY A 39 -8.46 0.56 2.12
CA GLY A 39 -9.20 1.00 0.94
C GLY A 39 -8.34 1.48 -0.21
N TYR A 40 -9.03 1.67 -1.32
CA TYR A 40 -8.51 2.20 -2.57
C TYR A 40 -9.45 3.31 -3.06
N TYR A 41 -8.92 4.49 -3.31
CA TYR A 41 -9.64 5.64 -3.83
C TYR A 41 -9.05 6.08 -5.17
N PRO A 42 -9.70 5.80 -6.30
CA PRO A 42 -9.25 6.28 -7.61
C PRO A 42 -9.63 7.74 -7.81
N LYS A 43 -8.69 8.56 -8.27
CA LYS A 43 -8.90 10.00 -8.57
C LYS A 43 -9.79 10.69 -7.56
N ALA A 44 -9.38 10.67 -6.29
CA ALA A 44 -10.19 11.11 -5.16
C ALA A 44 -10.37 12.64 -5.15
N GLU A 45 -11.18 13.13 -6.08
CA GLU A 45 -11.50 14.55 -6.23
C GLU A 45 -12.10 15.10 -4.94
N HIS A 46 -11.61 16.25 -4.48
CA HIS A 46 -12.06 16.90 -3.25
C HIS A 46 -11.84 16.08 -1.96
N HIS A 47 -11.05 15.00 -2.01
CA HIS A 47 -10.73 14.24 -0.82
C HIS A 47 -10.06 15.12 0.23
N TYR A 48 -10.66 15.17 1.41
CA TYR A 48 -10.19 16.01 2.52
C TYR A 48 -10.55 15.37 3.85
N ILE A 49 -9.57 15.08 4.64
CA ILE A 49 -9.73 14.58 6.01
C ILE A 49 -9.03 15.54 6.97
N GLU A 50 -9.75 16.00 7.97
CA GLU A 50 -9.21 16.77 9.09
C GLU A 50 -9.55 16.06 10.40
N ARG A 51 -8.53 15.65 11.12
CA ARG A 51 -8.63 15.05 12.45
C ARG A 51 -8.07 16.03 13.48
N LYS A 52 -8.96 16.82 14.06
CA LYS A 52 -8.62 17.76 15.15
C LYS A 52 -8.29 17.03 16.44
N GLU A 53 -8.92 15.86 16.66
CA GLU A 53 -8.63 14.95 17.73
C GLU A 53 -7.76 13.81 17.20
N ALA A 54 -6.81 13.38 18.01
CA ALA A 54 -5.93 12.28 17.69
C ALA A 54 -6.70 10.95 17.64
N ILE A 55 -6.37 10.12 16.67
CA ILE A 55 -6.87 8.73 16.59
C ILE A 55 -5.81 7.76 17.07
N ASN A 56 -6.24 6.64 17.66
CA ASN A 56 -5.34 5.59 18.12
C ASN A 56 -5.05 4.57 17.01
N GLN A 57 -4.72 5.07 15.82
CA GLN A 57 -4.38 4.27 14.64
C GLN A 57 -3.28 5.00 13.87
N TYR A 58 -2.38 4.23 13.27
CA TYR A 58 -1.48 4.70 12.23
C TYR A 58 -2.21 4.77 10.90
N VAL A 59 -1.88 5.74 10.06
CA VAL A 59 -2.48 5.90 8.73
C VAL A 59 -1.40 5.82 7.67
N PHE A 60 -1.37 4.72 6.94
CA PHE A 60 -0.54 4.54 5.75
C PHE A 60 -1.31 5.05 4.53
N ILE A 61 -0.64 5.84 3.69
CA ILE A 61 -1.17 6.26 2.37
C ILE A 61 -0.05 6.10 1.35
N TYR A 62 -0.34 5.38 0.26
CA TYR A 62 0.48 5.29 -0.94
C TYR A 62 -0.23 5.99 -2.08
N CYS A 63 0.40 7.05 -2.60
CA CYS A 63 -0.05 7.78 -3.79
C CYS A 63 0.44 7.04 -5.04
N MET A 64 -0.48 6.37 -5.73
CA MET A 64 -0.18 5.65 -6.96
C MET A 64 -0.06 6.59 -8.16
N ASP A 65 -0.93 7.59 -8.22
CA ASP A 65 -1.02 8.58 -9.31
C ASP A 65 -1.56 9.90 -8.77
N GLY A 66 -1.33 11.00 -9.49
CA GLY A 66 -1.73 12.33 -9.06
C GLY A 66 -0.87 12.86 -7.92
N CYS A 67 -1.41 13.74 -7.12
CA CYS A 67 -0.74 14.34 -5.97
C CYS A 67 -1.71 14.80 -4.86
N GLY A 68 -1.14 15.12 -3.71
CA GLY A 68 -1.87 15.60 -2.56
C GLY A 68 -0.92 16.17 -1.52
N TRP A 69 -1.41 16.34 -0.31
CA TRP A 69 -0.62 16.87 0.79
C TRP A 69 -1.15 16.38 2.15
N TYR A 70 -0.32 16.44 3.15
CA TYR A 70 -0.74 16.30 4.55
C TYR A 70 -0.08 17.35 5.43
N CYS A 71 -0.70 17.60 6.58
CA CYS A 71 -0.20 18.50 7.61
C CYS A 71 -0.20 17.80 8.97
N ILE A 72 0.92 17.85 9.66
CA ILE A 72 1.11 17.29 11.00
C ILE A 72 2.05 18.18 11.78
N ASN A 73 1.76 18.45 13.07
CA ASN A 73 2.55 19.31 13.92
C ASN A 73 2.82 20.71 13.31
N GLY A 74 1.86 21.25 12.54
CA GLY A 74 1.99 22.53 11.84
C GLY A 74 2.85 22.50 10.57
N ASN A 75 3.47 21.38 10.24
CA ASN A 75 4.27 21.23 9.02
C ASN A 75 3.43 20.61 7.90
N ARG A 76 3.52 21.19 6.71
CA ARG A 76 2.88 20.70 5.51
C ARG A 76 3.89 19.97 4.64
N TYR A 77 3.48 18.83 4.10
CA TYR A 77 4.26 17.98 3.20
C TYR A 77 3.47 17.72 1.94
N GLU A 78 4.08 17.94 0.78
CA GLU A 78 3.51 17.62 -0.52
C GLU A 78 3.82 16.14 -0.85
N VAL A 79 2.86 15.47 -1.47
CA VAL A 79 2.94 14.04 -1.85
C VAL A 79 2.73 13.92 -3.34
N GLN A 80 3.65 13.23 -4.01
CA GLN A 80 3.62 12.98 -5.44
C GLN A 80 3.33 11.50 -5.73
N ALA A 81 3.04 11.19 -7.00
CA ALA A 81 2.93 9.81 -7.45
C ALA A 81 4.15 8.97 -7.06
N ASN A 82 3.94 7.71 -6.72
CA ASN A 82 4.94 6.75 -6.24
C ASN A 82 5.59 7.13 -4.90
N GLN A 83 4.91 7.91 -4.09
CA GLN A 83 5.32 8.18 -2.72
C GLN A 83 4.32 7.60 -1.72
N TYR A 84 4.84 7.19 -0.56
CA TYR A 84 4.02 6.82 0.58
C TYR A 84 4.46 7.56 1.84
N PHE A 85 3.56 7.64 2.80
CA PHE A 85 3.85 8.15 4.14
C PHE A 85 3.01 7.40 5.17
N ILE A 86 3.42 7.51 6.44
CA ILE A 86 2.68 6.94 7.57
C ILE A 86 2.50 8.02 8.63
N LEU A 87 1.26 8.40 8.88
CA LEU A 87 0.91 9.30 9.98
C LEU A 87 0.83 8.50 11.27
N PRO A 88 1.49 8.94 12.35
CA PRO A 88 1.51 8.25 13.62
C PRO A 88 0.16 8.32 14.34
N ALA A 89 -0.12 7.31 15.15
CA ALA A 89 -1.21 7.34 16.11
C ALA A 89 -0.99 8.43 17.16
N GLY A 90 -2.05 8.96 17.73
CA GLY A 90 -1.99 9.91 18.83
C GLY A 90 -1.67 11.35 18.43
N ILE A 91 -1.59 11.68 17.15
CA ILE A 91 -1.28 13.04 16.66
C ILE A 91 -2.39 13.55 15.74
N PRO A 92 -2.96 14.75 15.99
CA PRO A 92 -3.87 15.40 15.07
C PRO A 92 -3.21 15.68 13.72
N HIS A 93 -3.97 15.46 12.64
CA HIS A 93 -3.44 15.63 11.29
C HIS A 93 -4.54 15.95 10.27
N THR A 94 -4.13 16.50 9.14
CA THR A 94 -5.00 16.78 8.00
C THR A 94 -4.32 16.27 6.75
N TYR A 95 -5.09 15.73 5.80
CA TYR A 95 -4.58 15.41 4.47
C TYR A 95 -5.64 15.62 3.40
N ALA A 96 -5.22 15.89 2.18
CA ALA A 96 -6.11 16.14 1.07
C ALA A 96 -5.47 15.84 -0.28
N ALA A 97 -6.34 15.52 -1.25
CA ALA A 97 -5.95 15.50 -2.66
C ALA A 97 -5.64 16.91 -3.17
N ASP A 98 -4.78 17.02 -4.15
CA ASP A 98 -4.63 18.25 -4.93
C ASP A 98 -5.91 18.52 -5.73
N VAL A 99 -6.21 19.79 -5.94
CA VAL A 99 -7.46 20.20 -6.60
C VAL A 99 -7.42 19.98 -8.11
N ASN A 100 -6.24 20.16 -8.72
CA ASN A 100 -6.04 20.10 -10.15
C ASN A 100 -5.57 18.71 -10.64
N ASN A 101 -4.89 17.97 -9.76
CA ASN A 101 -4.36 16.65 -10.05
C ASN A 101 -4.63 15.71 -8.85
N PRO A 102 -5.91 15.36 -8.60
CA PRO A 102 -6.30 14.57 -7.43
C PRO A 102 -5.68 13.18 -7.47
N TRP A 103 -5.18 12.77 -6.31
CA TRP A 103 -4.49 11.49 -6.16
C TRP A 103 -5.38 10.26 -6.34
N THR A 104 -4.77 9.18 -6.82
CA THR A 104 -5.24 7.81 -6.69
C THR A 104 -4.43 7.15 -5.59
N ILE A 105 -5.08 6.66 -4.53
CA ILE A 105 -4.40 6.17 -3.34
C ILE A 105 -4.83 4.77 -2.92
N TYR A 106 -3.86 4.01 -2.40
CA TYR A 106 -4.07 2.88 -1.51
C TYR A 106 -3.84 3.36 -0.08
N TRP A 107 -4.74 3.05 0.82
CA TRP A 107 -4.62 3.49 2.20
C TRP A 107 -4.97 2.37 3.19
N ILE A 108 -4.32 2.37 4.34
CA ILE A 108 -4.51 1.40 5.41
C ILE A 108 -4.43 2.12 6.75
N HIS A 109 -5.42 1.93 7.61
CA HIS A 109 -5.27 2.22 9.03
C HIS A 109 -4.88 0.96 9.76
N PHE A 110 -4.00 1.08 10.74
CA PHE A 110 -3.45 -0.08 11.42
C PHE A 110 -3.01 0.23 12.86
N LYS A 111 -2.85 -0.83 13.63
CA LYS A 111 -2.41 -0.84 15.02
C LYS A 111 -1.44 -2.00 15.27
N GLY A 112 -0.92 -2.05 16.47
CA GLY A 112 -0.10 -3.16 16.98
C GLY A 112 1.19 -2.68 17.62
N GLU A 113 1.83 -3.57 18.37
CA GLU A 113 3.06 -3.28 19.11
C GLU A 113 4.23 -2.90 18.18
N LEU A 114 4.26 -3.46 16.95
CA LEU A 114 5.29 -3.18 15.95
C LEU A 114 4.92 -2.01 15.01
N ALA A 115 3.73 -1.42 15.12
CA ALA A 115 3.34 -0.28 14.29
C ALA A 115 4.33 0.90 14.37
N PRO A 116 4.85 1.30 15.54
CA PRO A 116 5.88 2.35 15.63
C PRO A 116 7.15 2.02 14.85
N LEU A 117 7.57 0.75 14.83
CA LEU A 117 8.75 0.31 14.09
C LEU A 117 8.59 0.52 12.58
N TYR A 118 7.43 0.16 12.03
CA TYR A 118 7.15 0.34 10.60
C TYR A 118 6.95 1.79 10.21
N ALA A 119 6.39 2.61 11.12
CA ALA A 119 6.19 4.04 10.90
C ALA A 119 7.48 4.87 11.03
N GLN A 120 8.52 4.30 11.64
CA GLN A 120 9.80 4.98 11.81
C GLN A 120 10.36 5.42 10.44
N ASN A 121 10.73 6.70 10.31
CA ASN A 121 11.24 7.35 9.10
C ASN A 121 10.20 7.56 7.97
N ALA A 122 8.97 7.07 8.10
CA ALA A 122 7.92 7.23 7.08
C ALA A 122 6.96 8.41 7.38
N LEU A 123 7.32 9.30 8.31
CA LEU A 123 6.59 10.55 8.55
C LEU A 123 6.77 11.54 7.39
N HIS A 124 7.92 11.48 6.71
CA HIS A 124 8.16 12.22 5.46
C HIS A 124 7.75 11.37 4.25
N PRO A 125 7.37 12.00 3.10
CA PRO A 125 7.07 11.25 1.90
C PRO A 125 8.27 10.41 1.44
N MET A 126 8.08 9.10 1.38
CA MET A 126 9.08 8.11 0.99
C MET A 126 8.86 7.70 -0.46
N SER A 127 9.84 7.87 -1.32
CA SER A 127 9.73 7.51 -2.73
C SER A 127 9.94 6.01 -2.96
N ILE A 128 9.04 5.42 -3.76
CA ILE A 128 9.20 4.11 -4.34
C ILE A 128 9.53 4.35 -5.82
N ASN A 129 10.80 4.40 -6.18
CA ASN A 129 11.19 4.62 -7.56
C ASN A 129 10.60 3.53 -8.47
N PRO A 130 9.83 3.87 -9.52
CA PRO A 130 9.16 2.91 -10.40
C PRO A 130 10.11 2.33 -11.46
N GLU A 131 11.34 1.96 -11.08
CA GLU A 131 12.30 1.28 -11.93
C GLU A 131 11.95 -0.22 -12.08
N ALA A 132 12.60 -0.90 -13.04
CA ALA A 132 12.34 -2.30 -13.39
C ALA A 132 12.33 -3.25 -12.17
N HIS A 133 13.13 -2.96 -11.14
CA HIS A 133 13.22 -3.76 -9.92
C HIS A 133 12.36 -3.23 -8.75
N SER A 134 11.46 -2.28 -8.99
CA SER A 134 10.63 -1.67 -7.94
C SER A 134 9.66 -2.64 -7.29
N ARG A 135 9.23 -3.69 -8.02
CA ARG A 135 8.23 -4.68 -7.61
C ARG A 135 6.91 -4.04 -7.13
N ILE A 136 6.52 -2.91 -7.73
CA ILE A 136 5.27 -2.21 -7.39
C ILE A 136 4.07 -3.12 -7.62
N GLY A 137 4.01 -3.84 -8.76
CA GLY A 137 2.95 -4.80 -9.06
C GLY A 137 2.80 -5.87 -7.99
N TYR A 138 3.90 -6.39 -7.44
CA TYR A 138 3.85 -7.35 -6.34
C TYR A 138 3.23 -6.75 -5.06
N ARG A 139 3.55 -5.49 -4.71
CA ARG A 139 2.94 -4.81 -3.56
C ARG A 139 1.45 -4.57 -3.77
N ILE A 140 1.05 -4.21 -5.00
CA ILE A 140 -0.37 -4.06 -5.34
C ILE A 140 -1.08 -5.42 -5.18
N ASN A 141 -0.50 -6.51 -5.67
CA ASN A 141 -1.05 -7.86 -5.52
C ASN A 141 -1.19 -8.26 -4.04
N LEU A 142 -0.20 -7.95 -3.18
CA LEU A 142 -0.29 -8.17 -1.74
C LEU A 142 -1.46 -7.37 -1.12
N PHE A 143 -1.62 -6.11 -1.51
CA PHE A 143 -2.74 -5.30 -1.05
C PHE A 143 -4.09 -5.91 -1.47
N GLU A 144 -4.21 -6.33 -2.72
CA GLU A 144 -5.43 -6.97 -3.24
C GLU A 144 -5.71 -8.30 -2.51
N GLU A 145 -4.70 -9.10 -2.23
CA GLU A 145 -4.84 -10.35 -1.49
C GLU A 145 -5.33 -10.10 -0.06
N ILE A 146 -4.77 -9.12 0.64
CA ILE A 146 -5.25 -8.66 1.95
C ILE A 146 -6.72 -8.24 1.86
N PHE A 147 -7.04 -7.37 0.89
CA PHE A 147 -8.39 -6.85 0.70
C PHE A 147 -9.41 -7.97 0.43
N HIS A 148 -9.08 -8.89 -0.47
CA HIS A 148 -9.93 -10.04 -0.80
C HIS A 148 -10.10 -10.99 0.39
N THR A 149 -9.04 -11.25 1.15
CA THR A 149 -9.12 -12.12 2.34
C THR A 149 -10.08 -11.52 3.38
N LEU A 150 -9.98 -10.22 3.66
CA LEU A 150 -10.92 -9.53 4.55
C LEU A 150 -12.36 -9.53 4.01
N LYS A 151 -12.55 -9.38 2.71
CA LYS A 151 -13.86 -9.44 2.06
C LYS A 151 -14.52 -10.82 2.22
N ASN A 152 -13.72 -11.88 2.29
CA ASN A 152 -14.21 -13.26 2.46
C ASN A 152 -14.59 -13.62 3.90
N GLY A 153 -14.46 -12.68 4.84
CA GLY A 153 -14.93 -12.81 6.20
C GLY A 153 -13.82 -12.81 7.26
N TYR A 154 -14.24 -12.71 8.51
CA TYR A 154 -13.38 -12.39 9.66
C TYR A 154 -13.15 -13.61 10.58
N LYS A 155 -12.94 -14.81 9.99
CA LYS A 155 -12.48 -15.97 10.75
C LYS A 155 -11.06 -15.72 11.26
N THR A 156 -10.72 -16.33 12.39
CA THR A 156 -9.41 -16.17 13.03
C THR A 156 -8.25 -16.42 12.05
N GLU A 157 -8.35 -17.48 11.25
CA GLU A 157 -7.34 -17.85 10.28
C GLU A 157 -7.15 -16.77 9.19
N ASN A 158 -8.26 -16.18 8.70
CA ASN A 158 -8.21 -15.09 7.74
C ASN A 158 -7.55 -13.85 8.33
N LEU A 159 -7.91 -13.49 9.56
CA LEU A 159 -7.38 -12.33 10.26
C LEU A 159 -5.87 -12.47 10.55
N GLN A 160 -5.44 -13.66 11.00
CA GLN A 160 -4.03 -13.97 11.23
C GLN A 160 -3.24 -13.99 9.90
N TYR A 161 -3.82 -14.55 8.84
CA TYR A 161 -3.21 -14.53 7.52
C TYR A 161 -3.03 -13.10 7.00
N VAL A 162 -4.07 -12.26 7.08
CA VAL A 162 -4.00 -10.83 6.76
C VAL A 162 -2.90 -10.13 7.54
N SER A 163 -2.78 -10.40 8.83
CA SER A 163 -1.72 -9.85 9.68
C SER A 163 -0.33 -10.23 9.17
N SER A 164 -0.13 -11.49 8.80
CA SER A 164 1.13 -11.99 8.23
C SER A 164 1.46 -11.33 6.88
N LEU A 165 0.47 -11.20 5.99
CA LEU A 165 0.64 -10.49 4.71
C LEU A 165 0.97 -9.01 4.93
N PHE A 166 0.34 -8.39 5.93
CA PHE A 166 0.55 -6.98 6.22
C PHE A 166 1.96 -6.71 6.79
N HIS A 167 2.49 -7.61 7.62
CA HIS A 167 3.90 -7.58 8.01
C HIS A 167 4.82 -7.60 6.78
N HIS A 168 4.55 -8.50 5.83
CA HIS A 168 5.33 -8.58 4.60
C HIS A 168 5.16 -7.32 3.73
N TYR A 169 3.94 -6.79 3.61
CA TYR A 169 3.65 -5.56 2.88
C TYR A 169 4.46 -4.37 3.41
N LEU A 170 4.36 -4.07 4.71
CA LEU A 170 5.12 -2.99 5.34
C LEU A 170 6.63 -3.26 5.35
N GLY A 171 7.04 -4.53 5.53
CA GLY A 171 8.44 -4.95 5.43
C GLY A 171 9.03 -4.66 4.05
N SER A 172 8.27 -4.89 2.97
CA SER A 172 8.69 -4.59 1.60
C SER A 172 8.95 -3.10 1.33
N LEU A 173 8.31 -2.21 2.10
CA LEU A 173 8.49 -0.77 2.02
C LEU A 173 9.64 -0.29 2.92
N ARG A 174 9.70 -0.81 4.15
CA ARG A 174 10.75 -0.46 5.10
C ARG A 174 12.13 -0.93 4.67
N TYR A 175 12.23 -2.13 4.13
CA TYR A 175 13.46 -2.78 3.68
C TYR A 175 13.49 -2.87 2.16
N ILE A 176 13.29 -1.71 1.51
CA ILE A 176 13.09 -1.63 0.05
C ILE A 176 14.25 -2.21 -0.75
N GLN A 177 15.49 -2.05 -0.26
CA GLN A 177 16.67 -2.54 -0.93
C GLN A 177 16.74 -4.08 -0.88
N GLN A 178 16.59 -4.67 0.31
CA GLN A 178 16.56 -6.13 0.50
C GLN A 178 15.40 -6.75 -0.29
N PHE A 179 14.24 -6.08 -0.29
CA PHE A 179 13.09 -6.56 -1.04
C PHE A 179 13.33 -6.57 -2.56
N ARG A 180 14.10 -5.62 -3.07
CA ARG A 180 14.48 -5.56 -4.50
C ARG A 180 15.53 -6.60 -4.83
N GLU A 181 16.57 -6.72 -4.01
CA GLU A 181 17.72 -7.62 -4.23
C GLU A 181 17.34 -9.10 -4.15
N ALA A 182 16.43 -9.46 -3.24
CA ALA A 182 15.98 -10.84 -3.06
C ALA A 182 15.39 -11.52 -4.31
N ASN A 183 15.15 -10.77 -5.37
CA ASN A 183 14.56 -11.28 -6.61
C ASN A 183 15.43 -11.03 -7.85
N ASN A 184 16.66 -10.51 -7.68
CA ASN A 184 17.51 -10.18 -8.81
C ASN A 184 17.91 -11.43 -9.62
N ASP A 185 18.14 -12.56 -8.96
CA ASP A 185 18.50 -13.81 -9.65
C ASP A 185 17.32 -14.37 -10.45
N SER A 186 16.09 -14.29 -9.92
CA SER A 186 14.88 -14.75 -10.60
C SER A 186 14.41 -13.78 -11.71
N ILE A 187 14.79 -12.51 -11.67
CA ILE A 187 14.43 -11.51 -12.68
C ILE A 187 15.32 -11.68 -13.93
N ASN A 188 16.59 -12.03 -13.78
CA ASN A 188 17.45 -12.33 -14.91
C ASN A 188 16.93 -13.53 -15.69
N ASP A 189 16.49 -14.59 -15.00
CA ASP A 189 15.92 -15.76 -15.65
C ASP A 189 14.53 -15.47 -16.27
N ASN A 190 13.66 -14.74 -15.56
CA ASN A 190 12.34 -14.39 -16.07
C ASN A 190 12.41 -13.37 -17.22
N ASN A 191 13.29 -12.37 -17.17
CA ASN A 191 13.52 -11.46 -18.28
C ASN A 191 14.05 -12.18 -19.51
N ALA A 192 14.95 -13.14 -19.35
CA ALA A 192 15.42 -13.97 -20.46
C ALA A 192 14.28 -14.80 -21.08
N ILE A 193 13.45 -15.42 -20.23
CA ILE A 193 12.28 -16.19 -20.67
C ILE A 193 11.24 -15.30 -21.36
N GLU A 194 10.89 -14.14 -20.77
CA GLU A 194 9.93 -13.21 -21.36
C GLU A 194 10.45 -12.62 -22.68
N THR A 195 11.73 -12.29 -22.76
CA THR A 195 12.40 -11.82 -23.98
C THR A 195 12.39 -12.92 -25.05
N ALA A 196 12.69 -14.16 -24.65
CA ALA A 196 12.62 -15.30 -25.56
C ALA A 196 11.20 -15.57 -26.06
N ILE A 197 10.19 -15.49 -25.18
CA ILE A 197 8.77 -15.64 -25.56
C ILE A 197 8.35 -14.51 -26.49
N HIS A 198 8.75 -13.26 -26.23
CA HIS A 198 8.43 -12.12 -27.09
C HIS A 198 9.08 -12.31 -28.48
N TYR A 199 10.35 -12.66 -28.52
CA TYR A 199 11.07 -12.94 -29.76
C TYR A 199 10.44 -14.08 -30.57
N MET A 200 10.03 -15.16 -29.88
CA MET A 200 9.30 -16.28 -30.53
C MET A 200 7.96 -15.83 -31.10
N LYS A 201 7.19 -14.99 -30.40
CA LYS A 201 5.90 -14.45 -30.87
C LYS A 201 6.06 -13.55 -32.10
N GLU A 202 7.06 -12.71 -32.14
CA GLU A 202 7.34 -11.83 -33.29
C GLU A 202 7.85 -12.60 -34.53
N ASN A 203 8.38 -13.79 -34.34
CA ASN A 203 8.97 -14.60 -35.40
C ASN A 203 8.22 -15.94 -35.64
N VAL A 204 6.94 -16.00 -35.29
CA VAL A 204 6.10 -17.22 -35.43
C VAL A 204 6.07 -17.78 -36.85
N GLU A 205 6.27 -16.94 -37.87
CA GLU A 205 6.19 -17.33 -39.29
C GLU A 205 7.47 -18.02 -39.82
N ARG A 206 8.56 -18.06 -39.02
CA ARG A 206 9.81 -18.69 -39.39
C ARG A 206 10.27 -19.75 -38.41
N ARG A 207 11.11 -20.65 -38.89
CA ARG A 207 11.74 -21.67 -38.03
C ARG A 207 12.87 -21.04 -37.21
N LEU A 208 12.71 -21.05 -35.89
CA LEU A 208 13.71 -20.53 -34.95
C LEU A 208 14.62 -21.68 -34.45
N THR A 209 15.88 -21.37 -34.23
CA THR A 209 16.83 -22.30 -33.60
C THR A 209 17.12 -21.86 -32.15
N LEU A 210 17.55 -22.80 -31.29
CA LEU A 210 17.93 -22.53 -29.90
C LEU A 210 19.08 -21.52 -29.74
N LYS A 211 19.80 -21.21 -30.80
CA LYS A 211 20.87 -20.18 -30.77
C LYS A 211 20.36 -18.78 -31.05
N GLU A 212 19.16 -18.65 -31.57
CA GLU A 212 18.50 -17.39 -31.91
C GLU A 212 17.56 -16.92 -30.79
N ILE A 213 17.21 -17.79 -29.86
CA ILE A 213 16.39 -17.54 -28.69
C ILE A 213 17.30 -17.32 -27.46
#